data_a2411aa3bae2a05cf895cb037910a35b
#
_entry.id   a2411aa3bae2a05cf895cb037910a35b
#
_cell.length_a   1.000
_cell.length_b   1.000
_cell.length_c   1.000
_cell.angle_alpha   90.00
_cell.angle_beta   90.00
_cell.angle_gamma   90.00
#
_symmetry.space_group_name_H-M   'P 1'
#
loop_
_entity.id
_entity.type
_entity.pdbx_description
1 polymer ?
#
loop_
_entity_poly.entity_id
_entity_poly.type
_entity_poly.pdbx_seq_one_letter_code
_entity_poly.pdbx_strand_id
1 'polypeptide(L)'
;MKILIISPQNWGKMRISKHHYAIELALLGHQVFYLEPLVASWKMSKRRIESRESGSENLKLISHEINFPYNLKFHFPTMYRVLMKKHVKELDYQLGPFDIIWSFDIANSIPISLFSQKSKKIFFAADWPPNERAKSACHGADLIVSVAQEILEEYQDEHSNTSLLIPHGVANCFIEASKRPFSPQSDTIHIGMSGNFLRPDINRQALLEIINAHRKLQFNLFGAYKDEDSNLGGEKNDDTNRFINSLMCASNVNLKGVLTPEALALELRKMDAFLICYDESKDQSKATNYHKISEYLAYGQFIVSNRVSAHNSNPLVLQDENADGHVDVTANFKKFISNYSRGISTASEKQPVSYKENLALILGSI
;
A
#
# COMPACT_ATOMS: atom_id res chain seq x y z
N MET A 1 19.59 12.51 -10.35
CA MET A 1 19.56 11.12 -10.88
C MET A 1 18.31 10.92 -11.72
N LYS A 2 18.35 9.97 -12.63
CA LYS A 2 17.24 9.54 -13.46
C LYS A 2 16.75 8.17 -12.96
N ILE A 3 15.52 8.09 -12.51
CA ILE A 3 15.00 6.94 -11.74
C ILE A 3 13.74 6.39 -12.41
N LEU A 4 13.72 5.08 -12.64
CA LEU A 4 12.53 4.36 -13.09
C LEU A 4 11.90 3.62 -11.90
N ILE A 5 10.64 3.91 -11.60
CA ILE A 5 9.83 3.17 -10.63
C ILE A 5 8.91 2.22 -11.39
N ILE A 6 9.06 0.92 -11.18
CA ILE A 6 8.19 -0.12 -11.76
C ILE A 6 7.08 -0.41 -10.76
N SER A 7 5.84 -0.08 -11.13
CA SER A 7 4.69 -0.22 -10.25
C SER A 7 3.66 -1.22 -10.78
N PRO A 8 3.12 -2.10 -9.90
CA PRO A 8 1.98 -2.94 -10.23
C PRO A 8 0.62 -2.21 -10.13
N GLN A 9 0.60 -0.92 -9.75
CA GLN A 9 -0.61 -0.12 -9.65
C GLN A 9 -0.54 1.14 -10.52
N ASN A 10 -1.71 1.53 -11.07
CA ASN A 10 -1.86 2.77 -11.80
C ASN A 10 -1.71 3.99 -10.90
N TRP A 11 -1.25 5.10 -11.48
CA TRP A 11 -1.32 6.39 -10.83
C TRP A 11 -2.78 6.83 -10.69
N GLY A 12 -3.15 7.34 -9.52
CA GLY A 12 -4.52 7.77 -9.25
C GLY A 12 -4.67 8.55 -7.96
N LYS A 13 -5.91 8.70 -7.50
CA LYS A 13 -6.22 9.43 -6.27
C LYS A 13 -5.82 8.66 -5.01
N MET A 14 -5.97 7.33 -5.02
CA MET A 14 -5.52 6.48 -3.92
C MET A 14 -4.01 6.29 -4.03
N ARG A 15 -3.27 6.81 -3.06
CA ARG A 15 -1.81 6.74 -3.04
C ARG A 15 -1.33 5.81 -1.94
N ILE A 16 -0.33 5.01 -2.27
CA ILE A 16 0.35 4.08 -1.37
C ILE A 16 1.87 4.25 -1.54
N SER A 17 2.68 3.51 -0.80
CA SER A 17 4.13 3.67 -0.66
C SER A 17 4.85 4.05 -1.95
N LYS A 18 4.64 3.33 -3.05
CA LYS A 18 5.32 3.59 -4.33
C LYS A 18 5.02 4.95 -4.95
N HIS A 19 3.78 5.44 -4.75
CA HIS A 19 3.39 6.77 -5.20
C HIS A 19 4.08 7.86 -4.36
N HIS A 20 4.14 7.67 -3.04
CA HIS A 20 4.79 8.60 -2.13
C HIS A 20 6.30 8.64 -2.36
N TYR A 21 6.97 7.50 -2.55
CA TYR A 21 8.39 7.49 -2.91
C TYR A 21 8.66 8.20 -4.25
N ALA A 22 7.79 8.02 -5.25
CA ALA A 22 7.93 8.72 -6.52
C ALA A 22 7.84 10.24 -6.35
N ILE A 23 6.91 10.71 -5.53
CA ILE A 23 6.73 12.13 -5.22
C ILE A 23 7.94 12.68 -4.45
N GLU A 24 8.39 12.01 -3.40
CA GLU A 24 9.53 12.45 -2.60
C GLU A 24 10.82 12.53 -3.43
N LEU A 25 11.07 11.54 -4.31
CA LEU A 25 12.20 11.57 -5.24
C LEU A 25 12.12 12.78 -6.18
N ALA A 26 10.95 13.08 -6.71
CA ALA A 26 10.75 14.22 -7.59
C ALA A 26 10.96 15.56 -6.85
N LEU A 27 10.48 15.67 -5.60
CA LEU A 27 10.69 16.83 -4.73
C LEU A 27 12.17 17.05 -4.39
N LEU A 28 12.97 15.98 -4.33
CA LEU A 28 14.43 16.05 -4.19
C LEU A 28 15.15 16.44 -5.49
N GLY A 29 14.43 16.75 -6.57
CA GLY A 29 14.98 17.17 -7.86
C GLY A 29 15.45 16.02 -8.74
N HIS A 30 15.09 14.77 -8.44
CA HIS A 30 15.39 13.63 -9.32
C HIS A 30 14.39 13.56 -10.45
N GLN A 31 14.84 13.17 -11.66
CA GLN A 31 13.96 12.90 -12.79
C GLN A 31 13.34 11.50 -12.63
N VAL A 32 12.06 11.44 -12.32
CA VAL A 32 11.35 10.20 -11.97
C VAL A 32 10.39 9.80 -13.09
N PHE A 33 10.45 8.53 -13.47
CA PHE A 33 9.54 7.89 -14.42
C PHE A 33 8.77 6.81 -13.68
N TYR A 34 7.48 7.02 -13.50
CA TYR A 34 6.60 6.04 -12.86
C TYR A 34 5.97 5.16 -13.94
N LEU A 35 6.47 3.93 -14.05
CA LEU A 35 6.00 2.95 -15.01
C LEU A 35 4.76 2.24 -14.46
N GLU A 36 3.62 2.48 -15.08
CA GLU A 36 2.34 1.91 -14.72
C GLU A 36 2.26 0.41 -15.06
N PRO A 37 1.23 -0.32 -14.60
CA PRO A 37 1.09 -1.74 -14.90
C PRO A 37 1.12 -2.03 -16.39
N LEU A 38 1.75 -3.15 -16.72
CA LEU A 38 1.87 -3.64 -18.08
C LEU A 38 0.51 -3.96 -18.70
N VAL A 39 0.23 -3.42 -19.88
CA VAL A 39 -0.94 -3.75 -20.67
C VAL A 39 -0.55 -4.71 -21.80
N ALA A 40 -1.21 -5.87 -21.87
CA ALA A 40 -1.05 -6.81 -22.97
C ALA A 40 -2.11 -6.50 -24.05
N SER A 41 -1.69 -5.99 -25.20
CA SER A 41 -2.58 -5.73 -26.33
C SER A 41 -2.45 -6.82 -27.38
N TRP A 42 -3.59 -7.50 -27.72
CA TRP A 42 -3.66 -8.50 -28.79
C TRP A 42 -3.75 -7.85 -30.19
N LYS A 43 -4.04 -6.56 -30.25
CA LYS A 43 -4.05 -5.83 -31.50
C LYS A 43 -2.60 -5.66 -31.93
N MET A 44 -2.25 -6.18 -33.09
CA MET A 44 -0.91 -6.14 -33.72
C MET A 44 -0.38 -4.71 -33.97
N SER A 45 -0.70 -3.76 -33.14
CA SER A 45 -0.14 -2.43 -33.15
C SER A 45 1.28 -2.45 -32.60
N LYS A 46 2.08 -1.49 -32.99
CA LYS A 46 3.43 -1.29 -32.47
C LYS A 46 3.38 -1.18 -30.95
N ARG A 47 4.43 -1.71 -30.27
CA ARG A 47 4.64 -1.45 -28.84
C ARG A 47 4.46 0.03 -28.57
N ARG A 48 3.63 0.35 -27.59
CA ARG A 48 3.39 1.73 -27.19
C ARG A 48 4.08 2.01 -25.88
N ILE A 49 4.86 3.07 -25.86
CA ILE A 49 5.36 3.69 -24.64
C ILE A 49 4.94 5.14 -24.72
N GLU A 50 4.08 5.56 -23.81
CA GLU A 50 3.53 6.91 -23.81
C GLU A 50 3.83 7.58 -22.46
N SER A 51 4.28 8.83 -22.54
CA SER A 51 4.57 9.65 -21.36
C SER A 51 3.48 10.70 -21.17
N ARG A 52 3.01 10.86 -19.95
CA ARG A 52 2.10 11.92 -19.55
C ARG A 52 2.57 12.60 -18.28
N GLU A 53 2.16 13.85 -18.10
CA GLU A 53 2.49 14.61 -16.91
C GLU A 53 1.72 14.10 -15.67
N SER A 54 2.37 14.07 -14.52
CA SER A 54 1.75 13.66 -13.26
C SER A 54 1.06 14.81 -12.51
N GLY A 55 1.33 16.05 -12.92
CA GLY A 55 1.01 17.26 -12.16
C GLY A 55 2.08 17.65 -11.14
N SER A 56 3.15 16.87 -11.01
CA SER A 56 4.32 17.18 -10.18
C SER A 56 5.52 17.41 -11.08
N GLU A 57 6.31 18.44 -10.79
CA GLU A 57 7.57 18.69 -11.47
C GLU A 57 8.51 17.47 -11.31
N ASN A 58 9.29 17.18 -12.34
CA ASN A 58 10.24 16.07 -12.39
C ASN A 58 9.64 14.65 -12.30
N LEU A 59 8.32 14.48 -12.34
CA LEU A 59 7.66 13.18 -12.32
C LEU A 59 6.79 12.97 -13.54
N LYS A 60 7.12 11.95 -14.33
CA LYS A 60 6.38 11.54 -15.52
C LYS A 60 5.73 10.17 -15.32
N LEU A 61 4.51 10.02 -15.79
CA LEU A 61 3.78 8.77 -15.79
C LEU A 61 3.94 8.09 -17.14
N ILE A 62 4.32 6.81 -17.11
CA ILE A 62 4.61 6.04 -18.30
C ILE A 62 3.64 4.88 -18.39
N SER A 63 2.78 4.92 -19.39
CA SER A 63 1.98 3.76 -19.82
C SER A 63 2.74 2.99 -20.88
N HIS A 64 2.62 1.66 -20.85
CA HIS A 64 3.30 0.83 -21.82
C HIS A 64 2.53 -0.44 -22.17
N GLU A 65 2.66 -0.87 -23.40
CA GLU A 65 1.99 -2.05 -23.95
C GLU A 65 2.99 -3.03 -24.53
N ILE A 66 2.71 -4.34 -24.33
CA ILE A 66 3.41 -5.42 -25.03
C ILE A 66 2.51 -6.01 -26.12
N ASN A 67 3.13 -6.47 -27.20
CA ASN A 67 2.47 -7.06 -28.36
C ASN A 67 2.55 -8.60 -28.38
N PHE A 68 2.64 -9.22 -27.20
CA PHE A 68 2.64 -10.67 -27.02
C PHE A 68 1.80 -11.04 -25.80
N PRO A 69 1.29 -12.30 -25.75
CA PRO A 69 0.43 -12.73 -24.64
C PRO A 69 1.16 -12.72 -23.28
N TYR A 70 0.55 -12.09 -22.28
CA TYR A 70 1.09 -12.05 -20.94
C TYR A 70 1.20 -13.45 -20.29
N ASN A 71 0.30 -14.38 -20.64
CA ASN A 71 0.28 -15.75 -20.12
C ASN A 71 1.52 -16.58 -20.53
N LEU A 72 2.31 -16.15 -21.53
CA LEU A 72 3.62 -16.73 -21.82
C LEU A 72 4.54 -16.74 -20.59
N LYS A 73 4.36 -15.78 -19.68
CA LYS A 73 5.08 -15.74 -18.41
C LYS A 73 4.93 -17.02 -17.59
N PHE A 74 3.76 -17.63 -17.63
CA PHE A 74 3.43 -18.82 -16.83
C PHE A 74 3.74 -20.13 -17.55
N HIS A 75 3.55 -20.17 -18.87
CA HIS A 75 3.67 -21.39 -19.67
C HIS A 75 5.04 -21.52 -20.38
N PHE A 76 5.63 -20.40 -20.80
CA PHE A 76 6.88 -20.34 -21.55
C PHE A 76 7.79 -19.23 -21.01
N PRO A 77 8.30 -19.32 -19.75
CA PRO A 77 8.99 -18.24 -19.07
C PRO A 77 10.27 -17.78 -19.80
N THR A 78 11.00 -18.68 -20.44
CA THR A 78 12.20 -18.34 -21.23
C THR A 78 11.83 -17.46 -22.43
N MET A 79 10.77 -17.83 -23.16
CA MET A 79 10.28 -17.05 -24.30
C MET A 79 9.79 -15.67 -23.85
N TYR A 80 9.01 -15.63 -22.75
CA TYR A 80 8.57 -14.38 -22.13
C TYR A 80 9.77 -13.47 -21.82
N ARG A 81 10.81 -14.01 -21.20
CA ARG A 81 12.02 -13.26 -20.84
C ARG A 81 12.74 -12.70 -22.08
N VAL A 82 12.84 -13.46 -23.17
CA VAL A 82 13.44 -12.98 -24.44
C VAL A 82 12.63 -11.83 -25.04
N LEU A 83 11.29 -11.96 -25.07
CA LEU A 83 10.41 -10.93 -25.60
C LEU A 83 10.42 -9.69 -24.70
N MET A 84 10.41 -9.87 -23.38
CA MET A 84 10.49 -8.79 -22.40
C MET A 84 11.83 -8.04 -22.49
N LYS A 85 12.94 -8.74 -22.74
CA LYS A 85 14.24 -8.09 -22.97
C LYS A 85 14.22 -7.08 -24.12
N LYS A 86 13.45 -7.36 -25.19
CA LYS A 86 13.26 -6.41 -26.28
C LYS A 86 12.44 -5.19 -25.85
N HIS A 87 11.43 -5.43 -25.01
CA HIS A 87 10.58 -4.35 -24.47
C HIS A 87 11.37 -3.45 -23.50
N VAL A 88 12.18 -4.03 -22.61
CA VAL A 88 13.05 -3.29 -21.71
C VAL A 88 14.09 -2.46 -22.47
N LYS A 89 14.68 -3.00 -23.54
CA LYS A 89 15.58 -2.23 -24.42
C LYS A 89 14.89 -1.03 -25.05
N GLU A 90 13.62 -1.18 -25.43
CA GLU A 90 12.83 -0.06 -25.99
C GLU A 90 12.56 1.02 -24.94
N LEU A 91 12.20 0.60 -23.70
CA LEU A 91 12.05 1.52 -22.57
C LEU A 91 13.36 2.28 -22.29
N ASP A 92 14.48 1.58 -22.29
CA ASP A 92 15.81 2.18 -22.03
C ASP A 92 16.23 3.12 -23.15
N TYR A 93 15.91 2.79 -24.40
CA TYR A 93 16.19 3.63 -25.55
C TYR A 93 15.37 4.93 -25.57
N GLN A 94 14.07 4.84 -25.27
CA GLN A 94 13.18 6.01 -25.31
C GLN A 94 13.28 6.90 -24.06
N LEU A 95 13.47 6.30 -22.90
CA LEU A 95 13.37 6.99 -21.62
C LEU A 95 14.68 7.01 -20.83
N GLY A 96 15.58 6.05 -21.06
CA GLY A 96 16.83 5.88 -20.31
C GLY A 96 17.97 6.81 -20.76
N PRO A 97 19.25 6.50 -20.46
CA PRO A 97 19.60 5.49 -19.45
C PRO A 97 19.16 5.92 -18.04
N PHE A 98 18.86 4.93 -17.19
CA PHE A 98 18.49 5.18 -15.81
C PHE A 98 19.65 4.94 -14.84
N ASP A 99 19.80 5.80 -13.83
CA ASP A 99 20.74 5.61 -12.73
C ASP A 99 20.23 4.53 -11.76
N ILE A 100 18.90 4.56 -11.48
CA ILE A 100 18.24 3.63 -10.55
C ILE A 100 17.00 3.02 -11.23
N ILE A 101 16.85 1.71 -11.08
CA ILE A 101 15.62 0.95 -11.35
C ILE A 101 15.06 0.50 -10.01
N TRP A 102 13.88 0.98 -9.66
CA TRP A 102 13.23 0.64 -8.39
C TRP A 102 11.92 -0.10 -8.64
N SER A 103 11.87 -1.38 -8.32
CA SER A 103 10.70 -2.22 -8.56
C SER A 103 9.90 -2.49 -7.29
N PHE A 104 8.59 -2.31 -7.40
CA PHE A 104 7.57 -2.76 -6.46
C PHE A 104 6.74 -3.92 -7.01
N ASP A 105 7.16 -4.48 -8.14
CA ASP A 105 6.42 -5.53 -8.84
C ASP A 105 6.78 -6.92 -8.33
N ILE A 106 6.12 -7.33 -7.24
CA ILE A 106 6.27 -8.68 -6.66
C ILE A 106 5.83 -9.80 -7.62
N ALA A 107 5.00 -9.47 -8.62
CA ALA A 107 4.61 -10.44 -9.64
C ALA A 107 5.73 -10.69 -10.67
N ASN A 108 6.80 -9.89 -10.67
CA ASN A 108 7.90 -10.02 -11.63
C ASN A 108 7.44 -9.94 -13.09
N SER A 109 6.55 -9.02 -13.39
CA SER A 109 6.05 -8.81 -14.77
C SER A 109 7.14 -8.21 -15.65
N ILE A 110 7.98 -7.35 -15.08
CA ILE A 110 9.15 -6.77 -15.73
C ILE A 110 10.39 -7.09 -14.88
N PRO A 111 11.13 -8.16 -15.22
CA PRO A 111 12.32 -8.54 -14.45
C PRO A 111 13.39 -7.46 -14.45
N ILE A 112 13.75 -6.95 -13.27
CA ILE A 112 14.76 -5.89 -13.10
C ILE A 112 16.13 -6.30 -13.62
N SER A 113 16.44 -7.60 -13.61
CA SER A 113 17.67 -8.17 -14.16
C SER A 113 17.82 -8.00 -15.68
N LEU A 114 16.78 -7.55 -16.40
CA LEU A 114 16.83 -7.27 -17.83
C LEU A 114 17.37 -5.87 -18.17
N PHE A 115 17.35 -4.96 -17.20
CA PHE A 115 17.90 -3.62 -17.34
C PHE A 115 19.43 -3.61 -17.30
N SER A 116 20.02 -2.47 -17.69
CA SER A 116 21.48 -2.29 -17.72
C SER A 116 22.13 -2.63 -16.39
N GLN A 117 23.31 -3.26 -16.45
CA GLN A 117 24.14 -3.51 -15.25
C GLN A 117 24.76 -2.25 -14.66
N LYS A 118 24.74 -1.14 -15.41
CA LYS A 118 25.22 0.16 -14.93
C LYS A 118 24.21 0.84 -14.00
N SER A 119 22.92 0.46 -14.10
CA SER A 119 21.87 0.98 -13.23
C SER A 119 21.88 0.24 -11.91
N LYS A 120 21.79 0.96 -10.79
CA LYS A 120 21.50 0.38 -9.48
C LYS A 120 20.06 -0.14 -9.45
N LYS A 121 19.85 -1.26 -8.81
CA LYS A 121 18.55 -1.93 -8.78
C LYS A 121 18.06 -2.13 -7.36
N ILE A 122 16.88 -1.58 -7.05
CA ILE A 122 16.20 -1.74 -5.78
C ILE A 122 14.95 -2.58 -6.00
N PHE A 123 14.77 -3.60 -5.20
CA PHE A 123 13.52 -4.35 -5.11
C PHE A 123 12.84 -4.08 -3.77
N PHE A 124 11.60 -3.60 -3.79
CA PHE A 124 10.82 -3.29 -2.60
C PHE A 124 9.72 -4.35 -2.41
N ALA A 125 9.91 -5.21 -1.42
CA ALA A 125 9.00 -6.27 -1.03
C ALA A 125 8.06 -5.78 0.08
N ALA A 126 6.87 -5.31 -0.29
CA ALA A 126 5.83 -4.89 0.66
C ALA A 126 4.83 -6.00 1.00
N ASP A 127 4.75 -7.04 0.16
CA ASP A 127 3.80 -8.15 0.26
C ASP A 127 4.53 -9.48 0.05
N TRP A 128 3.90 -10.57 0.50
CA TRP A 128 4.38 -11.92 0.26
C TRP A 128 4.44 -12.24 -1.24
N PRO A 129 5.42 -13.09 -1.67
CA PRO A 129 5.41 -13.56 -3.04
C PRO A 129 4.13 -14.36 -3.29
N PRO A 130 3.38 -14.07 -4.36
CA PRO A 130 2.11 -14.77 -4.64
C PRO A 130 2.30 -16.25 -4.98
N ASN A 131 3.52 -16.66 -5.31
CA ASN A 131 3.93 -18.04 -5.54
C ASN A 131 5.47 -18.13 -5.55
N GLU A 132 6.02 -19.35 -5.52
CA GLU A 132 7.47 -19.58 -5.50
C GLU A 132 8.24 -18.91 -6.67
N ARG A 133 7.65 -18.84 -7.86
CA ARG A 133 8.30 -18.18 -9.00
C ARG A 133 8.43 -16.67 -8.80
N ALA A 134 7.56 -16.09 -8.01
CA ALA A 134 7.59 -14.65 -7.73
C ALA A 134 8.77 -14.27 -6.81
N LYS A 135 9.32 -15.21 -6.04
CA LYS A 135 10.55 -14.99 -5.26
C LYS A 135 11.72 -14.50 -6.14
N SER A 136 11.74 -14.93 -7.41
CA SER A 136 12.73 -14.45 -8.38
C SER A 136 12.58 -12.98 -8.79
N ALA A 137 11.57 -12.26 -8.30
CA ALA A 137 11.39 -10.84 -8.60
C ALA A 137 12.55 -9.97 -8.10
N CYS A 138 13.20 -10.39 -7.01
CA CYS A 138 14.38 -9.72 -6.46
C CYS A 138 15.70 -10.04 -7.20
N HIS A 139 15.72 -11.02 -8.12
CA HIS A 139 16.96 -11.41 -8.80
C HIS A 139 17.60 -10.26 -9.57
N GLY A 140 18.84 -9.97 -9.24
CA GLY A 140 19.62 -8.88 -9.82
C GLY A 140 19.41 -7.54 -9.13
N ALA A 141 18.73 -7.50 -7.98
CA ALA A 141 18.69 -6.32 -7.11
C ALA A 141 20.05 -6.12 -6.43
N ASP A 142 20.50 -4.86 -6.34
CA ASP A 142 21.63 -4.46 -5.50
C ASP A 142 21.18 -4.29 -4.05
N LEU A 143 19.89 -3.93 -3.84
CA LEU A 143 19.28 -3.74 -2.54
C LEU A 143 17.85 -4.32 -2.52
N ILE A 144 17.55 -5.14 -1.51
CA ILE A 144 16.20 -5.61 -1.20
C ILE A 144 15.69 -4.84 0.02
N VAL A 145 14.56 -4.15 -0.13
CA VAL A 145 13.92 -3.39 0.94
C VAL A 145 12.61 -4.07 1.32
N SER A 146 12.33 -4.22 2.60
CA SER A 146 11.03 -4.71 3.07
C SER A 146 10.54 -3.92 4.28
N VAL A 147 9.24 -4.05 4.55
CA VAL A 147 8.55 -3.42 5.67
C VAL A 147 8.26 -4.40 6.82
N ALA A 148 8.55 -5.68 6.61
CA ALA A 148 8.42 -6.75 7.59
C ALA A 148 9.55 -7.76 7.41
N GLN A 149 10.07 -8.27 8.54
CA GLN A 149 11.16 -9.24 8.54
C GLN A 149 10.74 -10.53 7.85
N GLU A 150 9.54 -11.01 8.12
CA GLU A 150 8.99 -12.24 7.57
C GLU A 150 8.86 -12.16 6.03
N ILE A 151 8.49 -10.99 5.48
CA ILE A 151 8.45 -10.78 4.02
C ILE A 151 9.87 -10.73 3.45
N LEU A 152 10.79 -10.07 4.16
CA LEU A 152 12.18 -9.96 3.71
C LEU A 152 12.82 -11.34 3.54
N GLU A 153 12.58 -12.26 4.49
CA GLU A 153 13.09 -13.63 4.48
C GLU A 153 12.62 -14.43 3.26
N GLU A 154 11.40 -14.19 2.78
CA GLU A 154 10.86 -14.86 1.59
C GLU A 154 11.56 -14.46 0.28
N TYR A 155 12.20 -13.28 0.25
CA TYR A 155 12.90 -12.76 -0.93
C TYR A 155 14.44 -12.79 -0.79
N GLN A 156 14.96 -13.26 0.34
CA GLN A 156 16.40 -13.43 0.48
C GLN A 156 16.85 -14.59 -0.43
N ASP A 157 17.74 -14.29 -1.36
CA ASP A 157 18.44 -15.26 -2.18
C ASP A 157 19.80 -15.55 -1.54
N GLU A 158 20.33 -16.79 -1.70
CA GLU A 158 21.67 -17.17 -1.23
C GLU A 158 22.78 -16.27 -1.81
N HIS A 159 22.46 -15.54 -2.88
CA HIS A 159 23.34 -14.57 -3.54
C HIS A 159 22.94 -13.11 -3.27
N SER A 160 22.01 -12.88 -2.35
CA SER A 160 21.50 -11.54 -2.20
C SER A 160 22.46 -10.67 -1.40
N ASN A 161 22.75 -9.61 -1.98
CA ASN A 161 23.44 -8.42 -1.64
C ASN A 161 22.83 -7.75 -0.37
N THR A 162 22.84 -6.50 -0.27
CA THR A 162 22.36 -5.76 0.89
C THR A 162 20.82 -5.89 1.03
N SER A 163 20.35 -6.16 2.25
CA SER A 163 18.93 -6.07 2.60
C SER A 163 18.70 -4.98 3.65
N LEU A 164 17.53 -4.34 3.58
CA LEU A 164 17.17 -3.24 4.46
C LEU A 164 15.73 -3.41 4.95
N LEU A 165 15.55 -3.51 6.25
CA LEU A 165 14.24 -3.49 6.90
C LEU A 165 13.92 -2.07 7.34
N ILE A 166 12.80 -1.52 6.88
CA ILE A 166 12.32 -0.18 7.23
C ILE A 166 10.82 -0.21 7.55
N PRO A 167 10.33 0.67 8.43
CA PRO A 167 8.89 0.78 8.64
C PRO A 167 8.20 1.37 7.40
N HIS A 168 6.88 1.22 7.32
CA HIS A 168 6.12 2.02 6.35
C HIS A 168 6.32 3.52 6.61
N GLY A 169 6.64 4.25 5.56
CA GLY A 169 6.73 5.70 5.63
C GLY A 169 5.34 6.34 5.79
N VAL A 170 5.31 7.51 6.41
CA VAL A 170 4.12 8.36 6.53
C VAL A 170 4.31 9.60 5.66
N ALA A 171 3.29 9.95 4.85
CA ALA A 171 3.37 11.15 4.04
C ALA A 171 3.31 12.41 4.91
N ASN A 172 4.01 13.46 4.49
CA ASN A 172 4.17 14.69 5.28
C ASN A 172 2.82 15.34 5.66
N CYS A 173 1.80 15.23 4.81
CA CYS A 173 0.47 15.75 5.11
C CYS A 173 -0.17 15.12 6.37
N PHE A 174 0.06 13.82 6.64
CA PHE A 174 -0.41 13.18 7.88
C PHE A 174 0.39 13.65 9.10
N ILE A 175 1.71 13.79 8.95
CA ILE A 175 2.59 14.32 10.01
C ILE A 175 2.19 15.75 10.38
N GLU A 176 1.96 16.62 9.39
CA GLU A 176 1.53 17.99 9.63
C GLU A 176 0.11 18.07 10.21
N ALA A 177 -0.81 17.21 9.74
CA ALA A 177 -2.15 17.16 10.31
C ALA A 177 -2.15 16.68 11.78
N SER A 178 -1.25 15.79 12.14
CA SER A 178 -1.13 15.25 13.50
C SER A 178 -0.70 16.31 14.53
N LYS A 179 0.05 17.33 14.12
CA LYS A 179 0.47 18.46 14.97
C LYS A 179 -0.68 19.37 15.39
N ARG A 180 -1.81 19.32 14.68
CA ARG A 180 -2.99 20.11 15.04
C ARG A 180 -3.63 19.54 16.31
N PRO A 181 -4.20 20.38 17.17
CA PRO A 181 -4.90 19.89 18.36
C PRO A 181 -6.07 18.98 17.95
N PHE A 182 -6.29 17.92 18.73
CA PHE A 182 -7.48 17.09 18.57
C PHE A 182 -8.72 17.91 18.92
N SER A 183 -9.69 17.92 18.04
CA SER A 183 -10.97 18.60 18.26
C SER A 183 -12.09 17.62 17.90
N PRO A 184 -12.78 17.04 18.90
CA PRO A 184 -13.89 16.14 18.65
C PRO A 184 -15.00 16.85 17.90
N GLN A 185 -15.62 16.17 16.93
CA GLN A 185 -16.69 16.75 16.10
C GLN A 185 -18.02 16.89 16.85
N SER A 186 -18.24 16.03 17.84
CA SER A 186 -19.49 15.96 18.63
C SER A 186 -19.25 15.12 19.89
N ASP A 187 -20.28 14.92 20.70
CA ASP A 187 -20.27 13.98 21.83
C ASP A 187 -20.23 12.52 21.37
N THR A 188 -20.65 12.25 20.14
CA THR A 188 -20.57 10.90 19.53
C THR A 188 -19.10 10.52 19.28
N ILE A 189 -18.73 9.28 19.58
CA ILE A 189 -17.42 8.73 19.27
C ILE A 189 -17.34 8.41 17.78
N HIS A 190 -16.31 8.92 17.11
CA HIS A 190 -16.07 8.74 15.69
C HIS A 190 -14.94 7.73 15.47
N ILE A 191 -15.25 6.64 14.76
CA ILE A 191 -14.29 5.59 14.38
C ILE A 191 -13.92 5.77 12.92
N GLY A 192 -12.62 5.87 12.63
CA GLY A 192 -12.10 6.00 11.28
C GLY A 192 -11.59 4.68 10.72
N MET A 193 -11.90 4.39 9.46
CA MET A 193 -11.27 3.30 8.70
C MET A 193 -11.01 3.79 7.27
N SER A 194 -9.76 3.73 6.81
CA SER A 194 -9.41 4.02 5.42
C SER A 194 -9.09 2.73 4.66
N GLY A 195 -9.56 2.62 3.42
CA GLY A 195 -9.32 1.41 2.63
C GLY A 195 -9.98 1.41 1.26
N ASN A 196 -9.74 0.33 0.55
CA ASN A 196 -10.49 0.00 -0.66
C ASN A 196 -11.54 -1.05 -0.29
N PHE A 197 -12.80 -0.63 -0.09
CA PHE A 197 -13.90 -1.50 0.36
C PHE A 197 -14.38 -2.48 -0.72
N LEU A 198 -13.85 -2.38 -1.94
CA LEU A 198 -14.11 -3.33 -3.03
C LEU A 198 -13.18 -4.56 -2.95
N ARG A 199 -12.18 -4.56 -2.08
CA ARG A 199 -11.23 -5.67 -1.97
C ARG A 199 -11.83 -6.87 -1.22
N PRO A 200 -11.45 -8.12 -1.62
CA PRO A 200 -11.93 -9.35 -0.97
C PRO A 200 -11.32 -9.58 0.41
N ASP A 201 -10.19 -8.94 0.71
CA ASP A 201 -9.49 -9.08 1.98
C ASP A 201 -10.07 -8.22 3.12
N ILE A 202 -11.06 -7.38 2.87
CA ILE A 202 -11.86 -6.79 3.96
C ILE A 202 -12.65 -7.89 4.66
N ASN A 203 -12.54 -8.00 5.97
CA ASN A 203 -13.40 -8.88 6.77
C ASN A 203 -14.80 -8.26 6.88
N ARG A 204 -15.59 -8.48 5.83
CA ARG A 204 -16.91 -7.87 5.62
C ARG A 204 -17.88 -8.24 6.73
N GLN A 205 -17.82 -9.50 7.19
CA GLN A 205 -18.68 -9.99 8.24
C GLN A 205 -18.40 -9.30 9.57
N ALA A 206 -17.13 -9.32 10.02
CA ALA A 206 -16.73 -8.68 11.27
C ALA A 206 -17.00 -7.16 11.25
N LEU A 207 -16.74 -6.48 10.12
CA LEU A 207 -17.02 -5.06 10.00
C LEU A 207 -18.50 -4.73 10.15
N LEU A 208 -19.38 -5.48 9.48
CA LEU A 208 -20.84 -5.29 9.60
C LEU A 208 -21.35 -5.65 11.01
N GLU A 209 -20.81 -6.66 11.65
CA GLU A 209 -21.12 -7.03 13.02
C GLU A 209 -20.76 -5.91 14.00
N ILE A 210 -19.54 -5.36 13.91
CA ILE A 210 -19.09 -4.23 14.72
C ILE A 210 -20.03 -3.02 14.54
N ILE A 211 -20.32 -2.63 13.29
CA ILE A 211 -21.20 -1.50 12.97
C ILE A 211 -22.60 -1.70 13.56
N ASN A 212 -23.17 -2.89 13.39
CA ASN A 212 -24.52 -3.21 13.86
C ASN A 212 -24.63 -3.29 15.38
N ALA A 213 -23.59 -3.80 16.06
CA ALA A 213 -23.56 -3.88 17.52
C ALA A 213 -23.38 -2.51 18.19
N HIS A 214 -22.81 -1.53 17.50
CA HIS A 214 -22.42 -0.24 18.09
C HIS A 214 -23.14 0.96 17.43
N ARG A 215 -24.48 0.94 17.41
CA ARG A 215 -25.34 1.96 16.74
C ARG A 215 -25.18 3.39 17.26
N LYS A 216 -24.61 3.56 18.45
CA LYS A 216 -24.36 4.89 19.06
C LYS A 216 -23.03 5.52 18.61
N LEU A 217 -22.17 4.76 17.93
CA LEU A 217 -20.92 5.25 17.37
C LEU A 217 -21.13 5.70 15.92
N GLN A 218 -20.27 6.59 15.43
CA GLN A 218 -20.23 7.01 14.05
C GLN A 218 -19.02 6.40 13.35
N PHE A 219 -19.22 5.58 12.35
CA PHE A 219 -18.16 5.00 11.52
C PHE A 219 -17.95 5.87 10.28
N ASN A 220 -16.72 6.36 10.09
CA ASN A 220 -16.33 7.17 8.94
C ASN A 220 -15.39 6.33 8.07
N LEU A 221 -15.88 5.91 6.91
CA LEU A 221 -15.20 5.00 6.01
C LEU A 221 -14.65 5.79 4.80
N PHE A 222 -13.32 5.83 4.68
CA PHE A 222 -12.59 6.62 3.68
C PHE A 222 -12.00 5.70 2.62
N GLY A 223 -12.33 5.89 1.37
CA GLY A 223 -11.77 5.16 0.24
C GLY A 223 -12.79 4.63 -0.74
N ALA A 224 -12.35 3.82 -1.69
CA ALA A 224 -13.17 3.38 -2.79
C ALA A 224 -14.27 2.41 -2.34
N TYR A 225 -15.50 2.72 -2.70
CA TYR A 225 -16.68 1.85 -2.59
C TYR A 225 -17.48 1.79 -3.91
N LYS A 226 -16.98 2.51 -4.95
CA LYS A 226 -17.44 2.43 -6.33
C LYS A 226 -16.25 2.09 -7.23
N ASP A 227 -16.50 1.35 -8.29
CA ASP A 227 -15.44 0.88 -9.21
C ASP A 227 -14.63 2.00 -9.83
N GLU A 228 -15.30 3.06 -10.23
CA GLU A 228 -14.71 4.24 -10.86
C GLU A 228 -13.74 5.02 -9.97
N ASP A 229 -13.84 4.83 -8.66
CA ASP A 229 -13.01 5.53 -7.69
C ASP A 229 -11.70 4.79 -7.37
N SER A 230 -11.59 3.50 -7.76
CA SER A 230 -10.44 2.68 -7.39
C SER A 230 -9.41 2.57 -8.51
N ASN A 231 -8.19 3.07 -8.26
CA ASN A 231 -7.01 2.78 -9.08
C ASN A 231 -6.17 1.61 -8.53
N LEU A 232 -6.64 0.96 -7.47
CA LEU A 232 -5.94 -0.15 -6.80
C LEU A 232 -6.62 -1.52 -7.01
N GLY A 233 -7.54 -1.60 -7.98
CA GLY A 233 -8.35 -2.78 -8.25
C GLY A 233 -9.53 -2.94 -7.28
N GLY A 234 -10.15 -4.11 -7.31
CA GLY A 234 -11.32 -4.47 -6.50
C GLY A 234 -12.13 -5.55 -7.19
N GLU A 235 -13.04 -6.18 -6.45
CA GLU A 235 -13.95 -7.18 -6.99
C GLU A 235 -15.28 -6.56 -7.43
N LYS A 236 -15.80 -7.08 -8.55
CA LYS A 236 -17.09 -6.71 -9.13
C LYS A 236 -18.00 -7.93 -9.10
N ASN A 237 -18.54 -8.25 -7.93
CA ASN A 237 -19.42 -9.38 -7.75
C ASN A 237 -20.60 -9.04 -6.82
N ASP A 238 -21.59 -9.92 -6.77
CA ASP A 238 -22.79 -9.72 -5.97
C ASP A 238 -22.53 -9.61 -4.47
N ASP A 239 -21.49 -10.31 -3.97
CA ASP A 239 -21.10 -10.24 -2.56
C ASP A 239 -20.56 -8.86 -2.20
N THR A 240 -19.71 -8.30 -3.07
CA THR A 240 -19.22 -6.93 -2.91
C THR A 240 -20.36 -5.92 -2.95
N ASN A 241 -21.27 -6.07 -3.91
CA ASN A 241 -22.43 -5.18 -4.04
C ASN A 241 -23.33 -5.26 -2.80
N ARG A 242 -23.62 -6.45 -2.28
CA ARG A 242 -24.41 -6.63 -1.05
C ARG A 242 -23.73 -5.99 0.15
N PHE A 243 -22.43 -6.17 0.30
CA PHE A 243 -21.64 -5.56 1.36
C PHE A 243 -21.69 -4.03 1.31
N ILE A 244 -21.43 -3.42 0.16
CA ILE A 244 -21.50 -1.96 -0.02
C ILE A 244 -22.90 -1.43 0.26
N ASN A 245 -23.93 -2.09 -0.24
CA ASN A 245 -25.33 -1.71 0.05
C ASN A 245 -25.65 -1.78 1.55
N SER A 246 -25.13 -2.78 2.27
CA SER A 246 -25.29 -2.88 3.73
C SER A 246 -24.64 -1.70 4.45
N LEU A 247 -23.46 -1.26 4.02
CA LEU A 247 -22.78 -0.07 4.55
C LEU A 247 -23.58 1.21 4.25
N MET A 248 -24.14 1.34 3.04
CA MET A 248 -24.95 2.50 2.64
C MET A 248 -26.26 2.61 3.43
N CYS A 249 -26.87 1.49 3.81
CA CYS A 249 -28.10 1.44 4.57
C CYS A 249 -27.90 1.64 6.09
N ALA A 250 -26.67 1.52 6.59
CA ALA A 250 -26.39 1.68 8.02
C ALA A 250 -26.40 3.16 8.43
N SER A 251 -27.32 3.54 9.34
CA SER A 251 -27.54 4.93 9.76
C SER A 251 -26.34 5.56 10.49
N ASN A 252 -25.45 4.74 11.01
CA ASN A 252 -24.24 5.14 11.73
C ASN A 252 -22.95 4.99 10.90
N VAL A 253 -23.07 4.93 9.56
CA VAL A 253 -21.94 4.87 8.63
C VAL A 253 -21.93 6.08 7.72
N ASN A 254 -20.79 6.73 7.60
CA ASN A 254 -20.50 7.74 6.59
C ASN A 254 -19.50 7.19 5.59
N LEU A 255 -19.94 6.85 4.38
CA LEU A 255 -19.04 6.54 3.26
C LEU A 255 -18.51 7.85 2.65
N LYS A 256 -17.27 8.19 2.94
CA LYS A 256 -16.63 9.46 2.55
C LYS A 256 -16.02 9.42 1.14
N GLY A 257 -15.92 8.24 0.54
CA GLY A 257 -15.28 8.07 -0.75
C GLY A 257 -13.76 8.29 -0.72
N VAL A 258 -13.18 8.38 -1.90
CA VAL A 258 -11.74 8.60 -2.07
C VAL A 258 -11.42 10.08 -1.91
N LEU A 259 -10.56 10.39 -0.96
CA LEU A 259 -10.01 11.71 -0.70
C LEU A 259 -8.56 11.81 -1.19
N THR A 260 -8.08 13.04 -1.44
CA THR A 260 -6.64 13.26 -1.59
C THR A 260 -5.94 12.99 -0.25
N PRO A 261 -4.64 12.64 -0.24
CA PRO A 261 -3.91 12.41 1.01
C PRO A 261 -4.02 13.57 2.00
N GLU A 262 -3.99 14.81 1.51
CA GLU A 262 -4.10 16.02 2.34
C GLU A 262 -5.49 16.14 3.00
N ALA A 263 -6.55 15.89 2.23
CA ALA A 263 -7.92 15.92 2.75
C ALA A 263 -8.17 14.75 3.71
N LEU A 264 -7.67 13.56 3.38
CA LEU A 264 -7.76 12.38 4.25
C LEU A 264 -7.05 12.62 5.58
N ALA A 265 -5.85 13.19 5.56
CA ALA A 265 -5.09 13.49 6.76
C ALA A 265 -5.87 14.42 7.73
N LEU A 266 -6.56 15.43 7.19
CA LEU A 266 -7.38 16.33 7.98
C LEU A 266 -8.64 15.66 8.54
N GLU A 267 -9.25 14.76 7.79
CA GLU A 267 -10.42 14.02 8.25
C GLU A 267 -10.04 12.98 9.32
N LEU A 268 -8.93 12.24 9.14
CA LEU A 268 -8.45 11.27 10.14
C LEU A 268 -8.09 11.93 11.48
N ARG A 269 -7.60 13.18 11.47
CA ARG A 269 -7.31 13.94 12.69
C ARG A 269 -8.54 14.15 13.59
N LYS A 270 -9.74 14.03 13.05
CA LYS A 270 -11.01 14.22 13.77
C LYS A 270 -11.54 12.92 14.40
N MET A 271 -10.89 11.79 14.15
CA MET A 271 -11.36 10.47 14.62
C MET A 271 -10.90 10.23 16.05
N ASP A 272 -11.77 9.64 16.86
CA ASP A 272 -11.49 9.26 18.25
C ASP A 272 -10.63 7.96 18.32
N ALA A 273 -10.82 7.05 17.37
CA ALA A 273 -10.05 5.83 17.24
C ALA A 273 -10.12 5.31 15.79
N PHE A 274 -9.32 4.30 15.50
CA PHE A 274 -9.24 3.69 14.18
C PHE A 274 -9.57 2.19 14.22
N LEU A 275 -10.02 1.68 13.08
CA LEU A 275 -10.29 0.28 12.87
C LEU A 275 -9.48 -0.26 11.69
N ILE A 276 -8.86 -1.41 11.88
CA ILE A 276 -8.29 -2.27 10.84
C ILE A 276 -9.06 -3.58 10.90
N CYS A 277 -9.68 -3.98 9.80
CA CYS A 277 -10.57 -5.14 9.77
C CYS A 277 -10.37 -5.91 8.46
N TYR A 278 -9.31 -6.72 8.43
CA TYR A 278 -8.96 -7.56 7.29
C TYR A 278 -9.15 -9.04 7.60
N ASP A 279 -9.44 -9.82 6.57
CA ASP A 279 -9.43 -11.28 6.59
C ASP A 279 -8.00 -11.77 6.34
N GLU A 280 -7.34 -12.23 7.38
CA GLU A 280 -5.93 -12.67 7.33
C GLU A 280 -5.69 -13.79 6.31
N SER A 281 -6.71 -14.61 6.04
CA SER A 281 -6.62 -15.71 5.07
C SER A 281 -6.56 -15.23 3.62
N LYS A 282 -7.07 -14.03 3.33
CA LYS A 282 -7.13 -13.42 1.99
C LYS A 282 -6.13 -12.29 1.81
N ASP A 283 -5.51 -11.86 2.90
CA ASP A 283 -4.59 -10.73 2.89
C ASP A 283 -3.23 -11.10 2.26
N GLN A 284 -2.79 -10.30 1.29
CA GLN A 284 -1.52 -10.49 0.60
C GLN A 284 -0.30 -10.25 1.49
N SER A 285 -0.42 -9.43 2.53
CA SER A 285 0.65 -9.21 3.50
C SER A 285 0.70 -10.28 4.58
N LYS A 286 -0.28 -11.19 4.62
CA LYS A 286 -0.46 -12.20 5.67
C LYS A 286 -0.41 -11.58 7.08
N ALA A 287 -1.05 -10.45 7.23
CA ALA A 287 -1.14 -9.72 8.48
C ALA A 287 0.24 -9.31 9.08
N THR A 288 1.24 -9.07 8.23
CA THR A 288 2.56 -8.66 8.72
C THR A 288 2.65 -7.19 9.03
N ASN A 289 2.26 -6.34 8.06
CA ASN A 289 2.33 -4.88 8.24
C ASN A 289 1.38 -4.16 7.27
N TYR A 290 0.55 -3.25 7.80
CA TYR A 290 -0.33 -2.40 7.00
C TYR A 290 0.11 -0.94 7.08
N HIS A 291 0.41 -0.31 5.96
CA HIS A 291 0.86 1.10 5.90
C HIS A 291 -0.08 2.08 6.63
N LYS A 292 -1.39 1.78 6.68
CA LYS A 292 -2.39 2.61 7.36
C LYS A 292 -2.18 2.69 8.86
N ILE A 293 -1.63 1.65 9.48
CA ILE A 293 -1.31 1.69 10.92
C ILE A 293 -0.30 2.79 11.20
N SER A 294 0.75 2.92 10.36
CA SER A 294 1.72 4.01 10.50
C SER A 294 1.07 5.40 10.37
N GLU A 295 0.13 5.56 9.43
CA GLU A 295 -0.64 6.80 9.27
C GLU A 295 -1.53 7.09 10.51
N TYR A 296 -2.20 6.08 11.06
CA TYR A 296 -3.05 6.22 12.25
C TYR A 296 -2.23 6.50 13.52
N LEU A 297 -1.10 5.83 13.68
CA LEU A 297 -0.18 6.06 14.81
C LEU A 297 0.36 7.49 14.84
N ALA A 298 0.44 8.17 13.69
CA ALA A 298 0.81 9.58 13.64
C ALA A 298 -0.11 10.47 14.48
N TYR A 299 -1.37 10.07 14.67
CA TYR A 299 -2.35 10.84 15.44
C TYR A 299 -2.36 10.50 16.95
N GLY A 300 -1.67 9.44 17.37
CA GLY A 300 -1.62 9.00 18.77
C GLY A 300 -2.95 8.44 19.28
N GLN A 301 -3.84 7.98 18.40
CA GLN A 301 -5.13 7.38 18.76
C GLN A 301 -5.04 5.85 18.77
N PHE A 302 -5.92 5.20 19.50
CA PHE A 302 -6.04 3.75 19.52
C PHE A 302 -6.47 3.20 18.17
N ILE A 303 -5.93 2.04 17.83
CA ILE A 303 -6.25 1.27 16.62
C ILE A 303 -6.71 -0.10 17.05
N VAL A 304 -7.96 -0.44 16.83
CA VAL A 304 -8.43 -1.82 17.01
C VAL A 304 -8.16 -2.56 15.70
N SER A 305 -7.46 -3.69 15.78
CA SER A 305 -6.96 -4.38 14.59
C SER A 305 -7.17 -5.90 14.68
N ASN A 306 -7.33 -6.56 13.54
CA ASN A 306 -6.96 -7.95 13.40
C ASN A 306 -5.44 -8.09 13.66
N ARG A 307 -4.91 -9.31 13.67
CA ARG A 307 -3.48 -9.53 13.92
C ARG A 307 -2.60 -8.77 12.92
N VAL A 308 -1.55 -8.12 13.43
CA VAL A 308 -0.50 -7.47 12.63
C VAL A 308 0.84 -7.64 13.33
N SER A 309 1.67 -8.56 12.85
CA SER A 309 2.89 -8.99 13.55
C SER A 309 3.89 -7.87 13.83
N ALA A 310 4.04 -6.93 12.89
CA ALA A 310 4.94 -5.77 13.04
C ALA A 310 4.57 -4.83 14.21
N HIS A 311 3.36 -4.96 14.77
CA HIS A 311 2.84 -4.08 15.81
C HIS A 311 2.44 -4.80 17.09
N ASN A 312 2.89 -6.06 17.31
CA ASN A 312 2.55 -6.86 18.49
C ASN A 312 2.90 -6.19 19.84
N SER A 313 3.93 -5.37 19.86
CA SER A 313 4.35 -4.66 21.09
C SER A 313 3.88 -3.21 21.18
N ASN A 314 3.07 -2.74 20.23
CA ASN A 314 2.63 -1.35 20.23
C ASN A 314 1.37 -1.18 21.09
N PRO A 315 1.40 -0.41 22.19
CA PRO A 315 0.28 -0.28 23.12
C PRO A 315 -0.94 0.42 22.53
N LEU A 316 -0.79 1.13 21.40
CA LEU A 316 -1.90 1.78 20.70
C LEU A 316 -2.61 0.84 19.72
N VAL A 317 -2.01 -0.31 19.36
CA VAL A 317 -2.59 -1.29 18.45
C VAL A 317 -3.20 -2.43 19.27
N LEU A 318 -4.52 -2.41 19.38
CA LEU A 318 -5.28 -3.36 20.19
C LEU A 318 -5.60 -4.60 19.34
N GLN A 319 -4.88 -5.67 19.59
CA GLN A 319 -4.97 -6.96 18.89
C GLN A 319 -4.77 -8.13 19.87
N ASP A 320 -5.53 -8.11 20.98
CA ASP A 320 -5.45 -9.16 21.99
C ASP A 320 -5.85 -10.51 21.41
N GLU A 321 -5.04 -11.53 21.64
CA GLU A 321 -5.32 -12.90 21.26
C GLU A 321 -6.30 -13.54 22.26
N ASN A 322 -7.20 -14.37 21.74
CA ASN A 322 -8.04 -15.24 22.55
C ASN A 322 -7.25 -16.46 23.08
N ALA A 323 -7.92 -17.33 23.85
CA ALA A 323 -7.31 -18.54 24.41
C ALA A 323 -6.71 -19.50 23.37
N ASP A 324 -7.17 -19.42 22.11
CA ASP A 324 -6.71 -20.25 21.00
C ASP A 324 -5.60 -19.58 20.17
N GLY A 325 -5.13 -18.39 20.58
CA GLY A 325 -4.08 -17.63 19.90
C GLY A 325 -4.57 -16.88 18.65
N HIS A 326 -5.90 -16.71 18.50
CA HIS A 326 -6.49 -15.93 17.40
C HIS A 326 -6.91 -14.54 17.86
N VAL A 327 -6.73 -13.56 17.00
CA VAL A 327 -7.21 -12.19 17.23
C VAL A 327 -8.64 -12.05 16.72
N ASP A 328 -9.59 -11.91 17.65
CA ASP A 328 -10.98 -11.58 17.34
C ASP A 328 -11.17 -10.05 17.37
N VAL A 329 -11.18 -9.43 16.21
CA VAL A 329 -11.32 -7.98 16.09
C VAL A 329 -12.67 -7.48 16.64
N THR A 330 -13.74 -8.29 16.56
CA THR A 330 -15.07 -7.94 17.08
C THR A 330 -15.06 -7.91 18.60
N ALA A 331 -14.48 -8.94 19.24
CA ALA A 331 -14.35 -9.01 20.67
C ALA A 331 -13.41 -7.88 21.22
N ASN A 332 -12.30 -7.64 20.54
CA ASN A 332 -11.36 -6.56 20.89
C ASN A 332 -12.02 -5.18 20.75
N PHE A 333 -12.82 -4.96 19.72
CA PHE A 333 -13.56 -3.71 19.54
C PHE A 333 -14.59 -3.49 20.66
N LYS A 334 -15.34 -4.51 21.03
CA LYS A 334 -16.29 -4.47 22.15
C LYS A 334 -15.57 -4.15 23.47
N LYS A 335 -14.44 -4.82 23.76
CA LYS A 335 -13.61 -4.56 24.95
C LYS A 335 -13.08 -3.13 24.95
N PHE A 336 -12.59 -2.65 23.80
CA PHE A 336 -12.10 -1.28 23.65
C PHE A 336 -13.19 -0.25 23.99
N ILE A 337 -14.36 -0.34 23.36
CA ILE A 337 -15.46 0.63 23.57
C ILE A 337 -15.96 0.62 25.02
N SER A 338 -16.00 -0.54 25.67
CA SER A 338 -16.40 -0.63 27.08
C SER A 338 -15.49 0.11 28.04
N ASN A 339 -14.21 0.29 27.67
CA ASN A 339 -13.19 0.92 28.51
C ASN A 339 -12.75 2.30 27.98
N TYR A 340 -13.22 2.69 26.80
CA TYR A 340 -12.79 3.92 26.16
C TYR A 340 -13.35 5.15 26.88
N SER A 341 -12.46 6.06 27.26
CA SER A 341 -12.81 7.39 27.72
C SER A 341 -12.07 8.41 26.88
N ARG A 342 -12.83 9.38 26.33
CA ARG A 342 -12.26 10.46 25.51
C ARG A 342 -11.25 11.27 26.34
N GLY A 343 -10.11 11.60 25.74
CA GLY A 343 -9.07 12.40 26.40
C GLY A 343 -7.90 11.58 26.96
N ILE A 344 -7.95 10.25 26.92
CA ILE A 344 -6.78 9.43 27.21
C ILE A 344 -5.99 9.31 25.89
N SER A 345 -5.26 10.35 25.53
CA SER A 345 -4.24 10.26 24.48
C SER A 345 -2.96 9.73 25.14
N THR A 346 -2.59 8.51 24.85
CA THR A 346 -1.23 8.05 25.12
C THR A 346 -0.37 8.60 23.99
N ALA A 347 0.39 9.65 24.27
CA ALA A 347 1.34 10.15 23.30
C ALA A 347 2.22 8.98 22.83
N SER A 348 2.20 8.69 21.53
CA SER A 348 3.16 7.74 20.97
C SER A 348 4.56 8.29 21.23
N GLU A 349 5.39 7.54 21.97
CA GLU A 349 6.77 7.94 22.25
C GLU A 349 7.63 8.02 20.98
N LYS A 350 7.20 7.34 19.91
CA LYS A 350 7.90 7.36 18.62
C LYS A 350 7.13 8.18 17.59
N GLN A 351 7.79 9.20 17.09
CA GLN A 351 7.30 9.93 15.90
C GLN A 351 7.25 8.97 14.69
N PRO A 352 6.21 9.07 13.85
CA PRO A 352 6.14 8.26 12.64
C PRO A 352 7.29 8.63 11.70
N VAL A 353 7.92 7.64 11.11
CA VAL A 353 8.99 7.83 10.12
C VAL A 353 8.38 8.28 8.80
N SER A 354 8.88 9.38 8.25
CA SER A 354 8.41 9.90 6.96
C SER A 354 8.95 9.10 5.76
N TYR A 355 8.27 9.17 4.62
CA TYR A 355 8.82 8.64 3.35
C TYR A 355 10.17 9.28 2.99
N LYS A 356 10.37 10.55 3.34
CA LYS A 356 11.63 11.26 3.11
C LYS A 356 12.78 10.67 3.93
N GLU A 357 12.56 10.34 5.20
CA GLU A 357 13.57 9.70 6.06
C GLU A 357 13.91 8.29 5.56
N ASN A 358 12.88 7.48 5.25
CA ASN A 358 13.09 6.16 4.66
C ASN A 358 13.87 6.25 3.34
N LEU A 359 13.55 7.25 2.50
CA LEU A 359 14.25 7.45 1.24
C LEU A 359 15.73 7.77 1.44
N ALA A 360 16.08 8.57 2.44
CA ALA A 360 17.48 8.87 2.77
C ALA A 360 18.24 7.60 3.17
N LEU A 361 17.62 6.69 3.95
CA LEU A 361 18.20 5.39 4.31
C LEU A 361 18.41 4.51 3.09
N ILE A 362 17.38 4.41 2.22
CA ILE A 362 17.42 3.56 1.01
C ILE A 362 18.53 4.05 0.06
N LEU A 363 18.56 5.35 -0.24
CA LEU A 363 19.56 5.92 -1.16
C LEU A 363 20.99 5.89 -0.59
N GLY A 364 21.13 5.93 0.73
CA GLY A 364 22.43 5.78 1.41
C GLY A 364 22.96 4.35 1.44
N SER A 365 22.12 3.36 1.07
CA SER A 365 22.46 1.93 1.11
C SER A 365 22.85 1.35 -0.27
N ILE A 366 22.87 2.15 -1.36
CA ILE A 366 23.12 1.70 -2.75
C ILE A 366 24.35 2.32 -3.41
#